data_17e8b78e56c6ac93df5a870312992453
#
_entry.id   17e8b78e56c6ac93df5a870312992453
#
_cell.length_a   1.000
_cell.length_b   1.000
_cell.length_c   1.000
_cell.angle_alpha   90.00
_cell.angle_beta   90.00
_cell.angle_gamma   90.00
#
_symmetry.space_group_name_H-M   'P 1'
#
loop_
_entity.id
_entity.type
_entity.pdbx_description
1 polymer ?
#
loop_
_entity_poly.entity_id
_entity_poly.type
_entity_poly.pdbx_seq_one_letter_code
_entity_poly.pdbx_strand_id
1 'polypeptide(L)'
;MKKITRILALALAFVMAFALQAPVNAAEKAAVPVMDREMEATTMMTDVTNQNFAPYYKSDKEITYRVAVPSDVTGVQVILYNYKGKKVSTQNALSASYGTAIRYVRFKIAKNQTYTVKVRTYLSVNGTTIYGKLSKARAFTTLTNIKLKYKYNYRTGKKNYTVVMPKAKNAKGIKNFTVYISKDRSKGYKKVKTAKPGKNVKISKFKGKAIKTSQIYYIKIVPNLKCKVKSDVIY
;
A
#
# COMPACT_ATOMS: atom_id res chain seq x y z
N MET A 1 -21.42 19.52 2.67
CA MET A 1 -22.16 19.96 1.48
C MET A 1 -21.74 21.32 0.92
N LYS A 2 -21.44 22.37 1.73
CA LYS A 2 -21.07 23.72 1.22
C LYS A 2 -19.78 23.84 0.37
N LYS A 3 -18.81 22.90 0.46
CA LYS A 3 -17.56 22.94 -0.32
C LYS A 3 -17.68 22.37 -1.74
N ILE A 4 -18.59 21.44 -1.96
CA ILE A 4 -18.82 20.83 -3.30
C ILE A 4 -19.52 21.83 -4.22
N THR A 5 -20.45 22.62 -3.69
CA THR A 5 -21.20 23.63 -4.46
C THR A 5 -20.30 24.76 -4.98
N ARG A 6 -19.23 25.13 -4.25
CA ARG A 6 -18.29 26.17 -4.69
C ARG A 6 -17.37 25.70 -5.83
N ILE A 7 -16.98 24.42 -5.85
CA ILE A 7 -16.14 23.85 -6.92
C ILE A 7 -16.96 23.72 -8.20
N LEU A 8 -18.23 23.34 -8.10
CA LEU A 8 -19.14 23.29 -9.27
C LEU A 8 -19.41 24.67 -9.86
N ALA A 9 -19.58 25.72 -9.02
CA ALA A 9 -19.82 27.09 -9.48
C ALA A 9 -18.58 27.67 -10.19
N LEU A 10 -17.35 27.36 -9.75
CA LEU A 10 -16.12 27.81 -10.42
C LEU A 10 -15.93 27.13 -11.77
N ALA A 11 -16.25 25.81 -11.88
CA ALA A 11 -16.19 25.08 -13.14
C ALA A 11 -17.19 25.62 -14.17
N LEU A 12 -18.41 25.97 -13.73
CA LEU A 12 -19.43 26.53 -14.61
C LEU A 12 -19.07 27.96 -15.12
N ALA A 13 -18.45 28.78 -14.26
CA ALA A 13 -18.01 30.14 -14.65
C ALA A 13 -16.88 30.10 -15.70
N PHE A 14 -15.98 29.12 -15.61
CA PHE A 14 -14.89 28.95 -16.58
C PHE A 14 -15.38 28.47 -17.96
N VAL A 15 -16.44 27.68 -18.02
CA VAL A 15 -17.04 27.19 -19.28
C VAL A 15 -17.78 28.33 -20.00
N MET A 16 -18.43 29.25 -19.26
CA MET A 16 -19.14 30.37 -19.89
C MET A 16 -18.21 31.46 -20.43
N ALA A 17 -17.00 31.64 -19.86
CA ALA A 17 -16.04 32.65 -20.36
C ALA A 17 -15.43 32.30 -21.72
N PHE A 18 -15.37 31.01 -22.10
CA PHE A 18 -14.85 30.57 -23.40
C PHE A 18 -15.90 30.50 -24.52
N ALA A 19 -17.19 30.56 -24.20
CA ALA A 19 -18.27 30.47 -25.19
C ALA A 19 -18.52 31.81 -25.93
N LEU A 20 -17.91 32.93 -25.50
CA LEU A 20 -18.16 34.27 -26.03
C LEU A 20 -17.10 34.77 -27.03
N GLN A 21 -16.12 33.97 -27.45
CA GLN A 21 -15.07 34.40 -28.40
C GLN A 21 -14.84 33.42 -29.56
N ALA A 22 -15.87 32.97 -30.25
CA ALA A 22 -15.68 32.25 -31.50
C ALA A 22 -16.15 33.11 -32.69
N PRO A 23 -15.27 33.41 -33.68
CA PRO A 23 -15.73 34.06 -34.92
C PRO A 23 -16.60 33.07 -35.70
N VAL A 24 -17.74 33.55 -36.14
CA VAL A 24 -18.68 32.86 -37.02
C VAL A 24 -18.01 32.66 -38.37
N ASN A 25 -17.59 31.48 -38.73
CA ASN A 25 -17.47 30.86 -40.04
C ASN A 25 -16.43 29.73 -40.08
N ALA A 26 -16.82 28.54 -39.62
CA ALA A 26 -16.24 27.29 -40.06
C ALA A 26 -17.27 26.18 -39.83
N ALA A 27 -17.49 25.36 -40.87
CA ALA A 27 -18.48 24.29 -40.91
C ALA A 27 -18.50 23.45 -39.63
N GLU A 28 -19.66 23.37 -39.04
CA GLU A 28 -19.98 22.68 -37.78
C GLU A 28 -19.71 21.21 -37.89
N LYS A 29 -18.49 20.77 -37.50
CA LYS A 29 -18.31 19.48 -36.89
C LYS A 29 -18.73 19.62 -35.44
N ALA A 30 -19.88 19.06 -35.09
CA ALA A 30 -20.40 19.06 -33.74
C ALA A 30 -19.28 18.75 -32.72
N ALA A 31 -18.84 19.80 -32.00
CA ALA A 31 -17.88 19.63 -30.93
C ALA A 31 -18.63 18.92 -29.78
N VAL A 32 -18.28 17.67 -29.51
CA VAL A 32 -18.72 16.96 -28.32
C VAL A 32 -18.35 17.81 -27.12
N PRO A 33 -19.29 18.14 -26.20
CA PRO A 33 -19.02 18.98 -25.06
C PRO A 33 -17.82 18.47 -24.25
N VAL A 34 -16.96 19.37 -23.78
CA VAL A 34 -15.75 19.02 -23.02
C VAL A 34 -16.07 18.15 -21.79
N MET A 35 -17.25 18.38 -21.18
CA MET A 35 -17.74 17.56 -20.06
C MET A 35 -17.99 16.10 -20.42
N ASP A 36 -18.48 15.79 -21.63
CA ASP A 36 -18.72 14.42 -22.06
C ASP A 36 -17.40 13.69 -22.31
N ARG A 37 -16.38 14.38 -22.81
CA ARG A 37 -15.03 13.81 -23.00
C ARG A 37 -14.32 13.51 -21.68
N GLU A 38 -14.48 14.34 -20.65
CA GLU A 38 -13.93 14.08 -19.31
C GLU A 38 -14.64 12.89 -18.63
N MET A 39 -15.95 12.80 -18.82
CA MET A 39 -16.76 11.73 -18.26
C MET A 39 -16.51 10.40 -19.00
N GLU A 40 -16.39 10.40 -20.33
CA GLU A 40 -15.96 9.26 -21.13
C GLU A 40 -14.52 8.83 -20.78
N ALA A 41 -13.57 9.75 -20.69
CA ALA A 41 -12.21 9.47 -20.29
C ALA A 41 -12.12 8.85 -18.89
N THR A 42 -12.93 9.32 -17.94
CA THR A 42 -12.99 8.78 -16.58
C THR A 42 -13.62 7.37 -16.55
N THR A 43 -14.59 7.10 -17.43
CA THR A 43 -15.28 5.82 -17.55
C THR A 43 -14.42 4.80 -18.29
N MET A 44 -13.60 5.22 -19.24
CA MET A 44 -12.71 4.37 -20.04
C MET A 44 -11.39 4.03 -19.35
N MET A 45 -10.96 4.83 -18.35
CA MET A 45 -9.69 4.57 -17.65
C MET A 45 -9.76 3.28 -16.85
N THR A 46 -8.92 2.32 -17.23
CA THR A 46 -8.77 1.05 -16.50
C THR A 46 -8.35 1.31 -15.05
N ASP A 47 -9.17 0.89 -14.10
CA ASP A 47 -8.82 0.93 -12.68
C ASP A 47 -7.58 0.08 -12.40
N VAL A 48 -6.60 0.64 -11.71
CA VAL A 48 -5.44 -0.14 -11.27
C VAL A 48 -5.87 -1.09 -10.17
N THR A 49 -6.00 -2.36 -10.52
CA THR A 49 -6.31 -3.43 -9.56
C THR A 49 -5.07 -3.82 -8.76
N ASN A 50 -5.26 -4.53 -7.66
CA ASN A 50 -4.15 -5.09 -6.87
C ASN A 50 -3.25 -6.07 -7.66
N GLN A 51 -3.69 -6.59 -8.79
CA GLN A 51 -2.90 -7.48 -9.65
C GLN A 51 -1.85 -6.70 -10.46
N ASN A 52 -2.14 -5.46 -10.79
CA ASN A 52 -1.27 -4.59 -11.60
C ASN A 52 -0.22 -3.83 -10.76
N PHE A 53 -0.26 -4.00 -9.44
CA PHE A 53 0.58 -3.26 -8.51
C PHE A 53 1.04 -4.17 -7.36
N ALA A 54 2.34 -4.43 -7.27
CA ALA A 54 2.92 -5.30 -6.25
C ALA A 54 4.30 -4.80 -5.78
N PRO A 55 4.67 -5.02 -4.50
CA PRO A 55 6.02 -4.77 -4.05
C PRO A 55 6.98 -5.74 -4.76
N TYR A 56 8.04 -5.19 -5.35
CA TYR A 56 9.08 -5.93 -6.06
C TYR A 56 10.32 -6.13 -5.19
N TYR A 57 10.79 -5.04 -4.56
CA TYR A 57 11.96 -5.05 -3.71
C TYR A 57 11.74 -4.17 -2.49
N LYS A 58 12.25 -4.59 -1.34
CA LYS A 58 12.20 -3.81 -0.09
C LYS A 58 13.50 -3.96 0.69
N SER A 59 14.07 -2.83 1.09
CA SER A 59 15.13 -2.74 2.11
C SER A 59 14.65 -1.92 3.31
N ASP A 60 15.57 -1.58 4.21
CA ASP A 60 15.32 -0.67 5.32
C ASP A 60 15.35 0.83 4.92
N LYS A 61 15.83 1.14 3.70
CA LYS A 61 16.01 2.49 3.15
C LYS A 61 15.14 2.78 1.94
N GLU A 62 14.68 1.75 1.23
CA GLU A 62 13.91 1.91 0.00
C GLU A 62 12.88 0.80 -0.21
N ILE A 63 11.86 1.12 -0.99
CA ILE A 63 10.91 0.16 -1.54
C ILE A 63 10.71 0.43 -3.02
N THR A 64 10.68 -0.63 -3.81
CA THR A 64 10.35 -0.59 -5.24
C THR A 64 9.07 -1.35 -5.48
N TYR A 65 8.16 -0.73 -6.22
CA TYR A 65 6.94 -1.37 -6.69
C TYR A 65 7.05 -1.67 -8.18
N ARG A 66 6.62 -2.85 -8.56
CA ARG A 66 6.34 -3.22 -9.95
C ARG A 66 4.93 -2.77 -10.27
N VAL A 67 4.76 -1.99 -11.33
CA VAL A 67 3.48 -1.42 -11.75
C VAL A 67 3.25 -1.80 -13.20
N ALA A 68 2.11 -2.40 -13.50
CA ALA A 68 1.63 -2.60 -14.87
C ALA A 68 0.84 -1.37 -15.28
N VAL A 69 1.26 -0.71 -16.34
CA VAL A 69 0.66 0.54 -16.85
C VAL A 69 -0.04 0.21 -18.17
N PRO A 70 -1.37 0.33 -18.25
CA PRO A 70 -2.11 0.12 -19.49
C PRO A 70 -1.73 1.16 -20.55
N SER A 71 -1.96 0.84 -21.83
CA SER A 71 -1.67 1.74 -22.96
C SER A 71 -2.76 2.80 -23.20
N ASP A 72 -3.96 2.59 -22.66
CA ASP A 72 -5.12 3.50 -22.75
C ASP A 72 -5.05 4.71 -21.82
N VAL A 73 -3.95 4.83 -21.05
CA VAL A 73 -3.70 5.97 -20.14
C VAL A 73 -2.33 6.58 -20.39
N THR A 74 -2.11 7.82 -19.98
CA THR A 74 -0.77 8.42 -20.01
C THR A 74 0.15 7.76 -19.00
N GLY A 75 -0.38 7.30 -17.88
CA GLY A 75 0.41 6.61 -16.89
C GLY A 75 -0.34 6.25 -15.60
N VAL A 76 0.42 5.73 -14.65
CA VAL A 76 -0.04 5.39 -13.31
C VAL A 76 0.72 6.24 -12.30
N GLN A 77 -0.01 6.93 -11.45
CA GLN A 77 0.54 7.67 -10.33
C GLN A 77 0.55 6.80 -9.07
N VAL A 78 1.73 6.63 -8.48
CA VAL A 78 1.96 5.88 -7.24
C VAL A 78 2.23 6.86 -6.11
N ILE A 79 1.42 6.80 -5.05
CA ILE A 79 1.46 7.75 -3.95
C ILE A 79 1.78 7.05 -2.66
N LEU A 80 2.87 7.47 -2.02
CA LEU A 80 3.33 6.97 -0.72
C LEU A 80 2.83 7.89 0.40
N TYR A 81 2.23 7.29 1.43
CA TYR A 81 1.78 7.96 2.65
C TYR A 81 2.47 7.37 3.87
N ASN A 82 2.74 8.20 4.87
CA ASN A 82 3.24 7.74 6.16
C ASN A 82 2.10 7.18 7.04
N TYR A 83 2.46 6.67 8.22
CA TYR A 83 1.52 6.07 9.18
C TYR A 83 0.46 7.04 9.73
N LYS A 84 0.64 8.35 9.57
CA LYS A 84 -0.34 9.40 9.92
C LYS A 84 -1.28 9.74 8.76
N GLY A 85 -1.11 9.13 7.60
CA GLY A 85 -1.88 9.43 6.38
C GLY A 85 -1.39 10.67 5.62
N LYS A 86 -0.25 11.27 6.02
CA LYS A 86 0.35 12.38 5.27
C LYS A 86 1.07 11.84 4.04
N LYS A 87 0.83 12.44 2.88
CA LYS A 87 1.56 12.16 1.64
C LYS A 87 3.05 12.45 1.83
N VAL A 88 3.90 11.48 1.49
CA VAL A 88 5.36 11.55 1.61
C VAL A 88 5.99 11.82 0.25
N SER A 89 5.54 11.08 -0.76
CA SER A 89 6.11 11.14 -2.11
C SER A 89 5.08 10.67 -3.14
N THR A 90 5.25 11.14 -4.35
CA THR A 90 4.49 10.72 -5.53
C THR A 90 5.46 10.43 -6.65
N GLN A 91 5.23 9.34 -7.37
CA GLN A 91 6.00 8.94 -8.54
C GLN A 91 5.03 8.57 -9.66
N ASN A 92 5.37 8.91 -10.89
CA ASN A 92 4.59 8.58 -12.08
C ASN A 92 5.30 7.47 -12.86
N ALA A 93 4.54 6.50 -13.31
CA ALA A 93 4.96 5.42 -14.19
C ALA A 93 4.27 5.64 -15.55
N LEU A 94 5.03 5.94 -16.59
CA LEU A 94 4.50 6.24 -17.92
C LEU A 94 4.10 4.95 -18.65
N SER A 95 3.06 5.04 -19.50
CA SER A 95 2.65 3.98 -20.40
C SER A 95 3.71 3.73 -21.50
N ALA A 96 3.49 2.73 -22.30
CA ALA A 96 4.16 2.54 -23.60
C ALA A 96 3.17 2.84 -24.72
N SER A 97 3.70 3.03 -25.93
CA SER A 97 2.85 3.29 -27.10
C SER A 97 1.92 2.14 -27.44
N TYR A 98 2.29 0.91 -27.06
CA TYR A 98 1.49 -0.30 -27.28
C TYR A 98 1.53 -1.23 -26.09
N GLY A 99 0.38 -1.88 -25.79
CA GLY A 99 0.24 -2.90 -24.78
C GLY A 99 0.40 -2.40 -23.34
N THR A 100 0.66 -3.31 -22.43
CA THR A 100 0.87 -3.00 -21.01
C THR A 100 2.35 -2.87 -20.71
N ALA A 101 2.77 -1.68 -20.27
CA ALA A 101 4.15 -1.45 -19.85
C ALA A 101 4.38 -1.89 -18.40
N ILE A 102 5.48 -2.59 -18.15
CA ILE A 102 5.94 -2.86 -16.79
C ILE A 102 6.92 -1.78 -16.37
N ARG A 103 6.65 -1.10 -15.27
CA ARG A 103 7.48 -0.05 -14.69
C ARG A 103 7.85 -0.35 -13.25
N TYR A 104 8.99 0.18 -12.82
CA TYR A 104 9.50 0.05 -11.47
C TYR A 104 9.58 1.43 -10.82
N VAL A 105 8.80 1.61 -9.77
CA VAL A 105 8.69 2.89 -9.05
C VAL A 105 9.36 2.74 -7.70
N ARG A 106 10.37 3.57 -7.42
CA ARG A 106 11.21 3.50 -6.23
C ARG A 106 10.93 4.65 -5.28
N PHE A 107 10.80 4.34 -3.99
CA PHE A 107 10.65 5.33 -2.93
C PHE A 107 11.73 5.17 -1.87
N LYS A 108 12.32 6.30 -1.45
CA LYS A 108 13.14 6.35 -0.23
C LYS A 108 12.20 6.28 0.98
N ILE A 109 12.55 5.45 1.97
CA ILE A 109 11.76 5.21 3.17
C ILE A 109 12.63 5.25 4.41
N ALA A 110 12.04 5.55 5.56
CA ALA A 110 12.74 5.51 6.84
C ALA A 110 12.47 4.19 7.57
N LYS A 111 13.44 3.75 8.38
CA LYS A 111 13.34 2.57 9.24
C LYS A 111 12.22 2.70 10.27
N ASN A 112 11.71 1.57 10.73
CA ASN A 112 10.83 1.45 11.90
C ASN A 112 9.51 2.23 11.77
N GLN A 113 8.98 2.34 10.57
CA GLN A 113 7.73 3.02 10.27
C GLN A 113 6.79 2.12 9.47
N THR A 114 5.53 2.53 9.46
CA THR A 114 4.49 1.98 8.59
C THR A 114 4.19 2.99 7.49
N TYR A 115 4.04 2.49 6.29
CA TYR A 115 3.64 3.25 5.12
C TYR A 115 2.41 2.62 4.47
N THR A 116 1.64 3.44 3.79
CA THR A 116 0.58 2.99 2.88
C THR A 116 0.85 3.52 1.49
N VAL A 117 0.53 2.72 0.49
CA VAL A 117 0.64 3.09 -0.92
C VAL A 117 -0.72 2.98 -1.56
N LYS A 118 -1.06 3.95 -2.38
CA LYS A 118 -2.21 3.95 -3.27
C LYS A 118 -1.75 4.28 -4.68
N VAL A 119 -2.48 3.80 -5.65
CA VAL A 119 -2.22 4.05 -7.06
C VAL A 119 -3.49 4.54 -7.75
N ARG A 120 -3.33 5.28 -8.82
CA ARG A 120 -4.40 5.66 -9.74
C ARG A 120 -3.84 5.83 -11.14
N THR A 121 -4.64 5.62 -12.15
CA THR A 121 -4.33 6.01 -13.51
C THR A 121 -4.43 7.52 -13.68
N TYR A 122 -3.81 8.06 -14.72
CA TYR A 122 -4.03 9.42 -15.17
C TYR A 122 -3.92 9.51 -16.69
N LEU A 123 -4.69 10.42 -17.24
CA LEU A 123 -4.69 10.79 -18.64
C LEU A 123 -4.31 12.26 -18.76
N SER A 124 -3.37 12.61 -19.64
CA SER A 124 -2.99 13.98 -19.92
C SER A 124 -3.43 14.34 -21.33
N VAL A 125 -4.37 15.25 -21.45
CA VAL A 125 -4.94 15.71 -22.72
C VAL A 125 -4.88 17.22 -22.76
N ASN A 126 -4.25 17.79 -23.79
CA ASN A 126 -4.14 19.23 -24.00
C ASN A 126 -3.67 20.02 -22.75
N GLY A 127 -2.67 19.49 -22.04
CA GLY A 127 -2.13 20.12 -20.83
C GLY A 127 -2.95 19.91 -19.55
N THR A 128 -4.15 19.34 -19.64
CA THR A 128 -4.99 18.99 -18.49
C THR A 128 -4.74 17.56 -18.07
N THR A 129 -4.60 17.32 -16.76
CA THR A 129 -4.44 15.96 -16.20
C THR A 129 -5.71 15.52 -15.51
N ILE A 130 -6.31 14.44 -16.03
CA ILE A 130 -7.48 13.78 -15.48
C ILE A 130 -7.01 12.56 -14.69
N TYR A 131 -7.51 12.39 -13.46
CA TYR A 131 -7.12 11.30 -12.59
C TYR A 131 -8.24 10.29 -12.41
N GLY A 132 -7.93 9.03 -12.58
CA GLY A 132 -8.80 7.92 -12.24
C GLY A 132 -8.94 7.73 -10.72
N LYS A 133 -9.76 6.77 -10.34
CA LYS A 133 -10.05 6.44 -8.94
C LYS A 133 -8.80 5.93 -8.21
N LEU A 134 -8.62 6.37 -6.97
CA LEU A 134 -7.56 5.84 -6.11
C LEU A 134 -7.86 4.38 -5.72
N SER A 135 -6.86 3.51 -5.88
CA SER A 135 -6.92 2.11 -5.45
C SER A 135 -7.15 1.96 -3.95
N LYS A 136 -7.52 0.77 -3.53
CA LYS A 136 -7.44 0.37 -2.11
C LYS A 136 -6.00 0.52 -1.64
N ALA A 137 -5.82 0.99 -0.39
CA ALA A 137 -4.49 1.17 0.18
C ALA A 137 -3.84 -0.19 0.44
N ARG A 138 -2.56 -0.34 0.08
CA ARG A 138 -1.68 -1.42 0.55
C ARG A 138 -0.75 -0.87 1.62
N ALA A 139 -0.45 -1.65 2.65
CA ALA A 139 0.39 -1.20 3.74
C ALA A 139 1.61 -2.11 3.90
N PHE A 140 2.74 -1.52 4.27
CA PHE A 140 3.95 -2.25 4.62
C PHE A 140 4.65 -1.59 5.80
N THR A 141 5.55 -2.33 6.44
CA THR A 141 6.35 -1.86 7.57
C THR A 141 7.84 -2.04 7.29
N THR A 142 8.66 -1.17 7.85
CA THR A 142 10.13 -1.19 7.72
C THR A 142 10.79 -1.58 9.04
N LEU A 143 10.19 -2.52 9.78
CA LEU A 143 10.70 -2.96 11.06
C LEU A 143 12.00 -3.75 10.91
N THR A 144 13.01 -3.41 11.71
CA THR A 144 14.33 -4.06 11.68
C THR A 144 14.66 -4.80 12.97
N ASN A 145 13.89 -4.61 14.04
CA ASN A 145 14.27 -4.99 15.41
C ASN A 145 13.38 -6.07 16.05
N ILE A 146 12.79 -6.96 15.25
CA ILE A 146 12.13 -8.15 15.79
C ILE A 146 13.19 -9.25 15.90
N LYS A 147 13.39 -9.77 17.11
CA LYS A 147 14.38 -10.83 17.37
C LYS A 147 13.69 -12.01 18.00
N LEU A 148 14.12 -13.22 17.60
CA LEU A 148 13.73 -14.47 18.23
C LEU A 148 14.88 -14.97 19.09
N LYS A 149 14.65 -15.11 20.39
CA LYS A 149 15.55 -15.77 21.33
C LYS A 149 14.95 -17.10 21.73
N TYR A 150 15.82 -18.06 22.07
CA TYR A 150 15.40 -19.36 22.59
C TYR A 150 16.28 -19.78 23.76
N LYS A 151 15.68 -20.56 24.66
CA LYS A 151 16.40 -21.26 25.76
C LYS A 151 16.11 -22.74 25.67
N TYR A 152 17.14 -23.54 25.75
CA TYR A 152 17.06 -25.00 25.88
C TYR A 152 17.21 -25.40 27.32
N ASN A 153 16.47 -26.46 27.70
CA ASN A 153 16.76 -27.21 28.90
C ASN A 153 17.05 -28.63 28.44
N TYR A 154 18.33 -28.98 28.36
CA TYR A 154 18.80 -30.27 27.88
C TYR A 154 18.35 -31.41 28.78
N ARG A 155 18.28 -31.18 30.12
CA ARG A 155 17.85 -32.16 31.09
C ARG A 155 16.40 -32.61 30.89
N THR A 156 15.51 -31.69 30.50
CA THR A 156 14.09 -31.96 30.34
C THR A 156 13.64 -32.07 28.88
N GLY A 157 14.55 -31.90 27.92
CA GLY A 157 14.24 -31.85 26.47
C GLY A 157 13.27 -30.72 26.08
N LYS A 158 13.10 -29.68 26.92
CA LYS A 158 12.16 -28.57 26.69
C LYS A 158 12.86 -27.34 26.08
N LYS A 159 12.13 -26.64 25.22
CA LYS A 159 12.58 -25.42 24.57
C LYS A 159 11.58 -24.31 24.79
N ASN A 160 12.05 -23.09 25.02
CA ASN A 160 11.23 -21.90 25.13
C ASN A 160 11.70 -20.85 24.14
N TYR A 161 10.76 -20.21 23.44
CA TYR A 161 11.04 -19.07 22.58
C TYR A 161 10.64 -17.76 23.28
N THR A 162 11.38 -16.70 22.98
CA THR A 162 11.02 -15.34 23.37
C THR A 162 11.08 -14.47 22.12
N VAL A 163 9.94 -13.98 21.67
CA VAL A 163 9.87 -12.97 20.63
C VAL A 163 10.09 -11.60 21.29
N VAL A 164 11.21 -10.98 20.92
CA VAL A 164 11.55 -9.63 21.40
C VAL A 164 10.90 -8.62 20.47
N MET A 165 9.95 -7.84 20.98
CA MET A 165 9.25 -6.82 20.21
C MET A 165 10.00 -5.50 20.21
N PRO A 166 9.98 -4.75 19.09
CA PRO A 166 10.58 -3.43 19.03
C PRO A 166 9.88 -2.48 20.00
N LYS A 167 10.63 -1.54 20.62
CA LYS A 167 10.05 -0.47 21.45
C LYS A 167 9.09 0.39 20.61
N ALA A 168 8.14 1.08 21.26
CA ALA A 168 7.12 1.87 20.57
C ALA A 168 7.71 2.93 19.61
N LYS A 169 8.83 3.57 19.98
CA LYS A 169 9.55 4.52 19.12
C LYS A 169 10.07 3.91 17.81
N ASN A 170 10.31 2.60 17.82
CA ASN A 170 10.79 1.80 16.68
C ASN A 170 9.68 0.96 16.03
N ALA A 171 8.41 1.32 16.23
CA ALA A 171 7.25 0.64 15.67
C ALA A 171 6.14 1.64 15.32
N LYS A 172 6.52 2.75 14.67
CA LYS A 172 5.59 3.82 14.31
C LYS A 172 4.49 3.31 13.39
N GLY A 173 3.22 3.58 13.74
CA GLY A 173 2.05 3.14 12.98
C GLY A 173 1.56 1.73 13.31
N ILE A 174 2.19 1.01 14.25
CA ILE A 174 1.75 -0.31 14.70
C ILE A 174 0.97 -0.18 15.99
N LYS A 175 -0.22 -0.83 16.03
CA LYS A 175 -1.07 -0.92 17.22
C LYS A 175 -0.57 -2.03 18.14
N ASN A 176 -0.36 -3.21 17.60
CA ASN A 176 0.15 -4.39 18.30
C ASN A 176 0.67 -5.43 17.29
N PHE A 177 1.25 -6.51 17.81
CA PHE A 177 1.71 -7.66 17.03
C PHE A 177 0.92 -8.90 17.45
N THR A 178 0.49 -9.70 16.49
CA THR A 178 -0.05 -11.03 16.76
C THR A 178 1.02 -12.07 16.43
N VAL A 179 1.35 -12.89 17.41
CA VAL A 179 2.34 -13.97 17.29
C VAL A 179 1.63 -15.29 17.09
N TYR A 180 2.10 -16.05 16.12
CA TYR A 180 1.62 -17.38 15.78
C TYR A 180 2.77 -18.38 15.82
N ILE A 181 2.44 -19.66 16.02
CA ILE A 181 3.39 -20.78 15.96
C ILE A 181 2.81 -21.94 15.17
N SER A 182 3.65 -22.66 14.43
CA SER A 182 3.29 -23.88 13.71
C SER A 182 4.45 -24.88 13.74
N LYS A 183 4.17 -26.15 13.43
CA LYS A 183 5.15 -27.18 13.08
C LYS A 183 5.42 -27.23 11.57
N ASP A 184 4.59 -26.62 10.78
CA ASP A 184 4.69 -26.54 9.33
C ASP A 184 4.97 -25.09 8.93
N ARG A 185 5.88 -24.89 7.96
CA ARG A 185 6.30 -23.58 7.49
C ARG A 185 5.17 -22.81 6.77
N SER A 186 4.31 -23.53 6.07
CA SER A 186 3.29 -22.96 5.18
C SER A 186 1.91 -22.85 5.83
N LYS A 187 1.54 -23.74 6.75
CA LYS A 187 0.18 -23.89 7.27
C LYS A 187 0.13 -24.22 8.76
N GLY A 188 -1.08 -24.38 9.29
CA GLY A 188 -1.31 -24.85 10.66
C GLY A 188 -0.92 -23.88 11.77
N TYR A 189 -0.76 -22.58 11.46
CA TYR A 189 -0.40 -21.57 12.44
C TYR A 189 -1.51 -21.34 13.47
N LYS A 190 -1.16 -21.49 14.74
CA LYS A 190 -2.02 -21.20 15.89
C LYS A 190 -1.56 -19.92 16.56
N LYS A 191 -2.53 -19.04 16.87
CA LYS A 191 -2.28 -17.79 17.60
C LYS A 191 -1.78 -18.11 19.00
N VAL A 192 -0.68 -17.48 19.39
CA VAL A 192 -0.12 -17.56 20.73
C VAL A 192 -0.62 -16.38 21.58
N LYS A 193 -0.35 -15.16 21.13
CA LYS A 193 -0.63 -13.95 21.89
C LYS A 193 -0.62 -12.72 20.97
N THR A 194 -1.34 -11.70 21.40
CA THR A 194 -1.21 -10.33 20.88
C THR A 194 -0.47 -9.49 21.89
N ALA A 195 0.55 -8.74 21.47
CA ALA A 195 1.40 -7.92 22.33
C ALA A 195 1.58 -6.52 21.76
N LYS A 196 1.59 -5.49 22.63
CA LYS A 196 1.94 -4.11 22.26
C LYS A 196 3.44 -4.00 21.94
N PRO A 197 3.88 -3.00 21.14
CA PRO A 197 5.32 -2.70 20.98
C PRO A 197 6.03 -2.58 22.34
N GLY A 198 7.22 -3.15 22.45
CA GLY A 198 8.02 -3.22 23.68
C GLY A 198 7.69 -4.35 24.65
N LYS A 199 6.60 -5.08 24.42
CA LYS A 199 6.21 -6.22 25.28
C LYS A 199 6.58 -7.55 24.62
N ASN A 200 7.58 -8.23 25.16
CA ASN A 200 8.04 -9.53 24.66
C ASN A 200 6.98 -10.63 24.82
N VAL A 201 7.01 -11.62 23.94
CA VAL A 201 6.11 -12.79 23.98
C VAL A 201 6.93 -14.04 24.24
N LYS A 202 6.70 -14.68 25.38
CA LYS A 202 7.25 -15.98 25.71
C LYS A 202 6.34 -17.09 25.16
N ILE A 203 6.92 -18.13 24.56
CA ILE A 203 6.23 -19.26 23.98
C ILE A 203 6.87 -20.54 24.52
N SER A 204 6.16 -21.25 25.38
CA SER A 204 6.63 -22.49 26.01
C SER A 204 5.77 -23.71 25.65
N LYS A 205 4.59 -23.47 25.05
CA LYS A 205 3.63 -24.52 24.68
C LYS A 205 3.14 -24.37 23.25
N PHE A 206 2.83 -25.48 22.60
CA PHE A 206 2.12 -25.58 21.33
C PHE A 206 0.97 -26.57 21.47
N LYS A 207 -0.27 -26.17 21.20
CA LYS A 207 -1.47 -26.99 21.40
C LYS A 207 -1.52 -27.65 22.81
N GLY A 208 -1.25 -26.85 23.85
CA GLY A 208 -1.25 -27.30 25.25
C GLY A 208 0.01 -28.06 25.70
N LYS A 209 0.79 -28.65 24.79
CA LYS A 209 1.99 -29.46 25.10
C LYS A 209 3.26 -28.59 25.10
N ALA A 210 4.23 -28.93 25.95
CA ALA A 210 5.53 -28.26 25.99
C ALA A 210 6.24 -28.37 24.64
N ILE A 211 6.96 -27.32 24.26
CA ILE A 211 7.79 -27.30 23.04
C ILE A 211 9.02 -28.19 23.29
N LYS A 212 9.24 -29.19 22.42
CA LYS A 212 10.36 -30.13 22.49
C LYS A 212 11.56 -29.61 21.71
N THR A 213 12.75 -29.93 22.16
CA THR A 213 14.02 -29.60 21.47
C THR A 213 14.18 -30.38 20.16
N SER A 214 13.69 -31.59 20.08
CA SER A 214 13.73 -32.47 18.90
C SER A 214 12.77 -32.05 17.77
N GLN A 215 11.94 -31.01 17.98
CA GLN A 215 10.93 -30.59 17.03
C GLN A 215 11.23 -29.18 16.51
N ILE A 216 11.11 -29.00 15.20
CA ILE A 216 11.18 -27.67 14.56
C ILE A 216 9.83 -26.97 14.71
N TYR A 217 9.86 -25.69 15.02
CA TYR A 217 8.69 -24.82 15.09
C TYR A 217 8.97 -23.54 14.33
N TYR A 218 7.98 -23.08 13.60
CA TYR A 218 7.98 -21.83 12.83
C TYR A 218 7.16 -20.77 13.57
N ILE A 219 7.72 -19.58 13.70
CA ILE A 219 7.07 -18.46 14.37
C ILE A 219 6.76 -17.39 13.33
N LYS A 220 5.49 -16.99 13.27
CA LYS A 220 4.99 -15.96 12.37
C LYS A 220 4.53 -14.77 13.21
N ILE A 221 4.96 -13.56 12.83
CA ILE A 221 4.63 -12.33 13.53
C ILE A 221 3.92 -11.40 12.56
N VAL A 222 2.68 -11.04 12.87
CA VAL A 222 1.85 -10.17 12.04
C VAL A 222 1.67 -8.83 12.74
N PRO A 223 2.16 -7.72 12.18
CA PRO A 223 1.88 -6.39 12.71
C PRO A 223 0.43 -6.00 12.40
N ASN A 224 -0.31 -5.58 13.43
CA ASN A 224 -1.61 -4.97 13.28
C ASN A 224 -1.42 -3.46 13.26
N LEU A 225 -1.80 -2.82 12.18
CA LEU A 225 -1.53 -1.42 11.94
C LEU A 225 -2.57 -0.52 12.61
N LYS A 226 -2.20 0.73 12.90
CA LYS A 226 -3.12 1.77 13.36
C LYS A 226 -4.05 2.22 12.22
N CYS A 227 -3.57 2.27 10.98
CA CYS A 227 -4.43 2.39 9.80
C CYS A 227 -5.22 1.09 9.63
N LYS A 228 -6.49 1.16 9.24
CA LYS A 228 -7.39 -0.01 9.07
C LYS A 228 -7.03 -0.91 7.87
N VAL A 229 -5.80 -0.85 7.39
CA VAL A 229 -5.29 -1.62 6.24
C VAL A 229 -4.49 -2.82 6.76
N LYS A 230 -4.72 -4.01 6.22
CA LYS A 230 -3.90 -5.19 6.53
C LYS A 230 -2.48 -4.97 5.99
N SER A 231 -1.48 -5.38 6.76
CA SER A 231 -0.09 -5.36 6.29
C SER A 231 0.17 -6.54 5.37
N ASP A 232 0.78 -6.29 4.22
CA ASP A 232 1.20 -7.33 3.28
C ASP A 232 2.50 -8.03 3.74
N VAL A 233 3.18 -7.49 4.75
CA VAL A 233 4.48 -8.00 5.21
C VAL A 233 4.32 -8.82 6.49
N ILE A 234 4.70 -10.08 6.40
CA ILE A 234 4.78 -11.03 7.51
C ILE A 234 6.26 -11.19 7.88
N TYR A 235 6.58 -11.04 9.15
CA TYR A 235 7.91 -11.23 9.72
C TYR A 235 8.03 -12.55 10.44
#